data_9b791a60a39ffb4b4cedc8bc0ff44843
#
_entry.id   9b791a60a39ffb4b4cedc8bc0ff44843
#
_cell.length_a   1.000
_cell.length_b   1.000
_cell.length_c   1.000
_cell.angle_alpha   90.00
_cell.angle_beta   90.00
_cell.angle_gamma   90.00
#
_symmetry.space_group_name_H-M   'P 1'
#
loop_
_entity.id
_entity.type
_entity.pdbx_description
1 polymer ?
#
loop_
_entity_poly.entity_id
_entity_poly.type
_entity_poly.pdbx_seq_one_letter_code
_entity_poly.pdbx_strand_id
1 'polypeptide(L)'
;MTIKEAALLTGITRQNIRYYEKMGLIYPSREKENQYRKYNKEDIRRLKLIYMFRKLDMPLEEIQQILDGRKDLQEALEQQKEQLRQKQQKLAAALSFCGEIQETELTDLNEIGRAHV
;
A
#
# COMPACT_ATOMS: atom_id res chain seq x y z
N MET A 1 9.14 -23.74 0.62
CA MET A 1 8.73 -23.03 1.84
C MET A 1 7.23 -22.88 1.86
N THR A 2 6.59 -23.08 2.99
CA THR A 2 5.14 -22.96 3.13
C THR A 2 4.72 -21.50 3.24
N ILE A 3 3.41 -21.23 3.08
CA ILE A 3 2.87 -19.88 3.27
C ILE A 3 3.10 -19.38 4.71
N LYS A 4 3.02 -20.27 5.70
CA LYS A 4 3.30 -19.94 7.09
C LYS A 4 4.73 -19.44 7.27
N GLU A 5 5.69 -20.17 6.69
CA GLU A 5 7.10 -19.78 6.71
C GLU A 5 7.35 -18.49 5.96
N ALA A 6 6.71 -18.32 4.79
CA ALA A 6 6.82 -17.09 4.01
C ALA A 6 6.28 -15.88 4.79
N ALA A 7 5.15 -16.03 5.47
CA ALA A 7 4.57 -14.98 6.30
C ALA A 7 5.50 -14.58 7.44
N LEU A 8 6.09 -15.56 8.12
CA LEU A 8 7.04 -15.30 9.21
C LEU A 8 8.30 -14.59 8.73
N LEU A 9 8.82 -14.97 7.56
CA LEU A 9 10.03 -14.36 7.00
C LEU A 9 9.81 -12.94 6.51
N THR A 10 8.66 -12.65 5.94
CA THR A 10 8.41 -11.37 5.27
C THR A 10 7.67 -10.36 6.12
N GLY A 11 7.00 -10.80 7.18
CA GLY A 11 6.13 -9.94 7.97
C GLY A 11 4.79 -9.64 7.29
N ILE A 12 4.50 -10.33 6.19
CA ILE A 12 3.24 -10.17 5.45
C ILE A 12 2.26 -11.23 5.90
N THR A 13 0.99 -10.88 6.10
CA THR A 13 -0.03 -11.84 6.49
C THR A 13 -0.28 -12.86 5.37
N ARG A 14 -0.71 -14.08 5.74
CA ARG A 14 -1.06 -15.11 4.75
C ARG A 14 -2.12 -14.61 3.78
N GLN A 15 -3.09 -13.86 4.29
CA GLN A 15 -4.15 -13.30 3.47
C GLN A 15 -3.60 -12.36 2.40
N ASN A 16 -2.67 -11.50 2.76
CA ASN A 16 -2.04 -10.57 1.82
C ASN A 16 -1.13 -11.31 0.83
N ILE A 17 -0.42 -12.34 1.28
CA ILE A 17 0.39 -13.16 0.37
C ILE A 17 -0.49 -13.79 -0.71
N ARG A 18 -1.63 -14.36 -0.33
CA ARG A 18 -2.59 -14.94 -1.29
C ARG A 18 -3.15 -13.88 -2.24
N TYR A 19 -3.41 -12.70 -1.71
CA TYR A 19 -3.88 -11.59 -2.51
C TYR A 19 -2.84 -11.18 -3.56
N TYR A 20 -1.58 -11.09 -3.18
CA TYR A 20 -0.49 -10.74 -4.11
C TYR A 20 -0.29 -11.82 -5.17
N GLU A 21 -0.46 -13.09 -4.81
CA GLU A 21 -0.46 -14.18 -5.79
C GLU A 21 -1.61 -14.01 -6.79
N LYS A 22 -2.81 -13.74 -6.29
CA LYS A 22 -4.00 -13.53 -7.13
C LYS A 22 -3.81 -12.36 -8.08
N MET A 23 -3.14 -11.31 -7.63
CA MET A 23 -2.88 -10.12 -8.44
C MET A 23 -1.68 -10.27 -9.39
N GLY A 24 -1.02 -11.42 -9.38
CA GLY A 24 0.09 -11.69 -10.29
C GLY A 24 1.42 -11.05 -9.87
N LEU A 25 1.58 -10.74 -8.59
CA LEU A 25 2.82 -10.15 -8.09
C LEU A 25 3.86 -11.19 -7.71
N ILE A 26 3.43 -12.40 -7.38
CA ILE A 26 4.27 -13.56 -7.11
C ILE A 26 3.69 -14.79 -7.79
N TYR A 27 4.53 -15.80 -8.02
CA TYR A 27 4.15 -16.99 -8.78
C TYR A 27 4.63 -18.25 -8.06
N PRO A 28 4.06 -18.59 -6.88
CA PRO A 28 4.48 -19.79 -6.18
C PRO A 28 4.08 -21.03 -6.94
N SER A 29 4.94 -22.05 -6.93
CA SER A 29 4.61 -23.35 -7.49
C SER A 29 3.73 -24.12 -6.49
N ARG A 30 3.06 -25.18 -7.00
CA ARG A 30 2.27 -26.08 -6.15
C ARG A 30 2.93 -27.45 -6.16
N GLU A 31 2.91 -28.12 -5.01
CA GLU A 31 3.35 -29.49 -4.93
C GLU A 31 2.35 -30.41 -5.64
N LYS A 32 2.86 -31.35 -6.41
CA LYS A 32 2.04 -32.23 -7.24
C LYS A 32 1.10 -33.14 -6.44
N GLU A 33 1.54 -33.53 -5.23
CA GLU A 33 0.82 -34.52 -4.42
C GLU A 33 -0.35 -33.93 -3.64
N ASN A 34 -0.21 -32.71 -3.11
CA ASN A 34 -1.20 -32.14 -2.19
C ASN A 34 -1.72 -30.77 -2.59
N GLN A 35 -1.26 -30.21 -3.71
CA GLN A 35 -1.66 -28.90 -4.21
C GLN A 35 -1.30 -27.72 -3.26
N TYR A 36 -0.48 -27.96 -2.24
CA TYR A 36 -0.01 -26.89 -1.40
C TYR A 36 0.97 -25.99 -2.14
N ARG A 37 0.87 -24.68 -1.88
CA ARG A 37 1.76 -23.70 -2.49
C ARG A 37 3.16 -23.82 -1.92
N LYS A 38 4.13 -23.72 -2.79
CA LYS A 38 5.55 -23.77 -2.43
C LYS A 38 6.21 -22.46 -2.84
N TYR A 39 6.68 -21.72 -1.85
CA TYR A 39 7.30 -20.42 -2.06
C TYR A 39 8.82 -20.59 -2.17
N ASN A 40 9.40 -20.08 -3.24
CA ASN A 40 10.84 -20.17 -3.48
C ASN A 40 11.53 -18.86 -3.06
N LYS A 41 12.87 -18.82 -3.25
CA LYS A 41 13.66 -17.63 -2.87
C LYS A 41 13.23 -16.38 -3.64
N GLU A 42 12.86 -16.53 -4.90
CA GLU A 42 12.42 -15.41 -5.72
C GLU A 42 11.08 -14.87 -5.23
N ASP A 43 10.15 -15.74 -4.86
CA ASP A 43 8.88 -15.32 -4.27
C ASP A 43 9.11 -14.51 -2.99
N ILE A 44 10.01 -14.98 -2.13
CA ILE A 44 10.33 -14.29 -0.87
C ILE A 44 10.97 -12.93 -1.15
N ARG A 45 11.89 -12.86 -2.12
CA ARG A 45 12.50 -11.59 -2.53
C ARG A 45 11.45 -10.59 -3.02
N ARG A 46 10.54 -11.04 -3.88
CA ARG A 46 9.46 -10.20 -4.39
C ARG A 46 8.53 -9.75 -3.27
N LEU A 47 8.16 -10.62 -2.34
CA LEU A 47 7.33 -10.27 -1.19
C LEU A 47 7.99 -9.21 -0.30
N LYS A 48 9.29 -9.33 -0.06
CA LYS A 48 10.03 -8.32 0.72
C LYS A 48 10.04 -6.96 0.03
N LEU A 49 10.19 -6.93 -1.29
CA LEU A 49 10.13 -5.69 -2.07
C LEU A 49 8.73 -5.09 -2.04
N ILE A 50 7.70 -5.91 -2.19
CA ILE A 50 6.30 -5.47 -2.10
C ILE A 50 6.04 -4.82 -0.73
N TYR A 51 6.47 -5.47 0.34
CA TYR A 51 6.33 -4.94 1.70
C TYR A 51 6.97 -3.56 1.83
N MET A 52 8.19 -3.40 1.31
CA MET A 52 8.91 -2.14 1.36
C MET A 52 8.21 -1.05 0.55
N PHE A 53 7.79 -1.34 -0.67
CA PHE A 53 7.10 -0.38 -1.53
C PHE A 53 5.74 0.02 -0.97
N ARG A 54 5.02 -0.92 -0.35
CA ARG A 54 3.74 -0.60 0.30
C ARG A 54 3.92 0.34 1.48
N LYS A 55 5.03 0.28 2.19
CA LYS A 55 5.36 1.26 3.23
C LYS A 55 5.55 2.66 2.68
N LEU A 56 5.91 2.78 1.41
CA LEU A 56 6.02 4.06 0.71
C LEU A 56 4.69 4.51 0.13
N ASP A 57 3.61 3.82 0.44
CA ASP A 57 2.26 4.07 -0.07
C ASP A 57 2.17 3.97 -1.60
N MET A 58 3.00 3.10 -2.18
CA MET A 58 3.05 2.89 -3.62
C MET A 58 1.91 1.96 -4.05
N PRO A 59 1.15 2.30 -5.13
CA PRO A 59 0.08 1.43 -5.61
C PRO A 59 0.60 0.08 -6.12
N LEU A 60 -0.20 -0.98 -5.97
CA LEU A 60 0.18 -2.33 -6.39
C LEU A 60 0.48 -2.42 -7.89
N GLU A 61 -0.25 -1.69 -8.72
CA GLU A 61 -0.01 -1.67 -10.18
C GLU A 61 1.40 -1.18 -10.51
N GLU A 62 1.86 -0.15 -9.81
CA GLU A 62 3.19 0.40 -10.00
C GLU A 62 4.25 -0.56 -9.49
N ILE A 63 4.01 -1.19 -8.34
CA ILE A 63 4.91 -2.22 -7.78
C ILE A 63 5.07 -3.36 -8.79
N GLN A 64 3.97 -3.81 -9.39
CA GLN A 64 4.00 -4.87 -10.40
C GLN A 64 4.87 -4.49 -11.59
N GLN A 65 4.74 -3.26 -12.08
CA GLN A 65 5.55 -2.77 -13.20
C GLN A 65 7.04 -2.76 -12.87
N ILE A 66 7.38 -2.37 -11.64
CA ILE A 66 8.78 -2.39 -11.18
C ILE A 66 9.30 -3.81 -11.09
N LEU A 67 8.54 -4.72 -10.47
CA LEU A 67 8.94 -6.11 -10.30
C LEU A 67 9.08 -6.85 -11.63
N ASP A 68 8.27 -6.48 -12.62
CA ASP A 68 8.30 -7.08 -13.96
C ASP A 68 9.31 -6.41 -14.88
N GLY A 69 10.08 -5.46 -14.39
CA GLY A 69 11.11 -4.78 -15.17
C GLY A 69 10.59 -3.78 -16.18
N ARG A 70 9.31 -3.41 -16.12
CA ARG A 70 8.69 -2.47 -17.06
C ARG A 70 8.83 -1.02 -16.64
N LYS A 71 9.24 -0.77 -15.41
CA LYS A 71 9.44 0.58 -14.89
C LYS A 71 10.75 0.64 -14.12
N ASP A 72 11.52 1.69 -14.35
CA ASP A 72 12.78 1.91 -13.66
C ASP A 72 12.51 2.25 -12.18
N LEU A 73 13.22 1.56 -11.28
CA LEU A 73 13.05 1.72 -9.85
C LEU A 73 13.37 3.15 -9.40
N GLN A 74 14.46 3.70 -9.86
CA GLN A 74 14.90 5.04 -9.43
C GLN A 74 13.91 6.11 -9.88
N GLU A 75 13.42 6.03 -11.10
CA GLU A 75 12.39 6.92 -11.62
C GLU A 75 11.09 6.80 -10.83
N ALA A 76 10.68 5.56 -10.53
CA ALA A 76 9.48 5.29 -9.74
C ALA A 76 9.59 5.89 -8.34
N LEU A 77 10.75 5.78 -7.69
CA LEU A 77 10.98 6.34 -6.37
C LEU A 77 10.94 7.88 -6.38
N GLU A 78 11.50 8.50 -7.42
CA GLU A 78 11.45 9.96 -7.55
C GLU A 78 10.01 10.45 -7.73
N GLN A 79 9.22 9.76 -8.55
CA GLN A 79 7.80 10.07 -8.73
C GLN A 79 7.03 9.90 -7.43
N GLN A 80 7.31 8.84 -6.66
CA GLN A 80 6.64 8.58 -5.39
C GLN A 80 6.97 9.65 -4.36
N LYS A 81 8.23 10.10 -4.29
CA LYS A 81 8.62 11.22 -3.43
C LYS A 81 7.79 12.46 -3.74
N GLU A 82 7.64 12.79 -5.00
CA GLU A 82 6.88 13.97 -5.41
C GLU A 82 5.41 13.87 -5.03
N GLN A 83 4.81 12.70 -5.22
CA GLN A 83 3.43 12.46 -4.81
C GLN A 83 3.27 12.58 -3.30
N LEU A 84 4.23 12.07 -2.53
CA LEU A 84 4.20 12.20 -1.06
C LEU A 84 4.34 13.66 -0.62
N ARG A 85 5.19 14.44 -1.29
CA ARG A 85 5.31 15.88 -1.01
C ARG A 85 4.01 16.61 -1.27
N GLN A 86 3.33 16.29 -2.37
CA GLN A 86 2.03 16.90 -2.70
C GLN A 86 0.97 16.54 -1.66
N LYS A 87 0.92 15.31 -1.21
CA LYS A 87 0.02 14.88 -0.13
C LYS A 87 0.31 15.62 1.16
N GLN A 88 1.59 15.78 1.49
CA GLN A 88 2.02 16.51 2.68
C GLN A 88 1.58 17.97 2.64
N GLN A 89 1.76 18.63 1.50
CA GLN A 89 1.32 20.02 1.30
C GLN A 89 -0.20 20.14 1.42
N LYS A 90 -0.93 19.21 0.84
CA LYS A 90 -2.39 19.20 0.90
C LYS A 90 -2.89 19.03 2.33
N LEU A 91 -2.26 18.11 3.09
CA LEU A 91 -2.60 17.91 4.50
C LEU A 91 -2.26 19.14 5.33
N ALA A 92 -1.10 19.76 5.09
CA ALA A 92 -0.72 20.98 5.79
C ALA A 92 -1.70 22.12 5.52
N ALA A 93 -2.15 22.26 4.26
CA ALA A 93 -3.15 23.26 3.89
C ALA A 93 -4.48 23.02 4.58
N ALA A 94 -4.91 21.75 4.66
CA ALA A 94 -6.15 21.39 5.33
C ALA A 94 -6.08 21.67 6.83
N LEU A 95 -4.96 21.36 7.48
CA LEU A 95 -4.75 21.66 8.90
C LEU A 95 -4.78 23.16 9.15
N SER A 96 -4.12 23.94 8.29
CA SER A 96 -4.12 25.39 8.39
C SER A 96 -5.54 25.95 8.24
N PHE A 97 -6.29 25.43 7.27
CA PHE A 97 -7.68 25.86 7.04
C PHE A 97 -8.56 25.55 8.26
N CYS A 98 -8.37 24.39 8.90
CA CYS A 98 -9.09 24.06 10.14
C CYS A 98 -8.86 25.12 11.21
N GLY A 99 -7.62 25.62 11.33
CA GLY A 99 -7.29 26.67 12.29
C GLY A 99 -7.85 28.04 11.93
N GLU A 100 -8.21 28.26 10.66
CA GLU A 100 -8.76 29.53 10.19
C GLU A 100 -10.28 29.62 10.34
N ILE A 101 -10.95 28.52 10.60
CA ILE A 101 -12.42 28.51 10.78
C ILE A 101 -12.76 29.30 12.03
N GLN A 102 -13.54 30.38 11.84
CA GLN A 102 -13.90 31.28 12.92
C GLN A 102 -15.06 30.73 13.76
N GLU A 103 -15.12 31.17 15.00
CA GLU A 103 -16.14 30.74 15.98
C GLU A 103 -17.56 30.99 15.46
N THR A 104 -17.79 32.10 14.77
CA THR A 104 -19.09 32.40 14.18
C THR A 104 -19.51 31.36 13.13
N GLU A 105 -18.57 30.90 12.31
CA GLU A 105 -18.82 29.84 11.31
C GLU A 105 -19.13 28.51 11.97
N LEU A 106 -18.44 28.18 13.06
CA LEU A 106 -18.70 26.97 13.85
C LEU A 106 -20.10 26.99 14.46
N THR A 107 -20.56 28.16 14.94
CA THR A 107 -21.89 28.32 15.50
C THR A 107 -22.96 28.09 14.45
N ASP A 108 -22.80 28.63 13.25
CA ASP A 108 -23.75 28.45 12.13
C ASP A 108 -23.83 26.97 11.73
N LEU A 109 -22.70 26.29 11.64
CA LEU A 109 -22.65 24.87 11.31
C LEU A 109 -23.34 24.01 12.36
N ASN A 110 -23.16 24.33 13.65
CA ASN A 110 -23.81 23.64 14.74
C ASN A 110 -25.33 23.81 14.68
N GLU A 111 -25.81 25.01 14.35
CA GLU A 111 -27.25 25.27 14.20
C GLU A 111 -27.85 24.47 13.04
N ILE A 112 -27.15 24.39 11.90
CA ILE A 112 -27.56 23.56 10.77
C ILE A 112 -27.66 22.11 11.17
N GLY A 113 -26.66 21.58 11.90
CA GLY A 113 -26.65 20.23 12.40
C GLY A 113 -27.82 19.92 13.34
N ARG A 114 -28.18 20.85 14.19
CA ARG A 114 -29.36 20.73 15.10
C ARG A 114 -30.67 20.69 14.34
N ALA A 115 -30.78 21.40 13.23
CA ALA A 115 -31.98 21.44 12.42
C ALA A 115 -32.29 20.10 11.74
N HIS A 116 -31.31 19.24 11.61
CA HIS A 116 -31.45 17.91 10.99
C HIS A 116 -31.65 16.77 11.99
N VAL A 117 -31.68 17.05 13.26
CA VAL A 117 -31.87 16.04 14.32
C VAL A 117 -33.34 15.78 14.57
#